data_4de3248931969768546c8acb08348953
#
_entry.id   4de3248931969768546c8acb08348953
#
_cell.length_a   1.000
_cell.length_b   1.000
_cell.length_c   1.000
_cell.angle_alpha   90.00
_cell.angle_beta   90.00
_cell.angle_gamma   90.00
#
_symmetry.space_group_name_H-M   'P 1'
#
loop_
_entity.id
_entity.type
_entity.pdbx_description
1 polymer ?
#
loop_
_entity_poly.entity_id
_entity_poly.type
_entity_poly.pdbx_seq_one_letter_code
_entity_poly.pdbx_strand_id
1 'polypeptide(L)'
;LLGTTAAPSFAQKAIVVVRHAEKADSSTDPVLSAPGAARAEALAKVLAAMDVKAVYVTQYQRTALTAAPLAKAAGLKSTQVHSDASAELVERMKKEHPSDVVLTVGHSNSVPRILKLLGVTETIELGDNDYDNLFIVVPAAAGPPTLLRLKY
;
A
#
# COMPACT_ATOMS: atom_id res chain seq x y z
N LEU A 1 40.45 -19.60 -5.05
CA LEU A 1 38.99 -19.57 -5.30
C LEU A 1 38.35 -18.49 -4.48
N LEU A 2 38.16 -17.30 -5.08
CA LEU A 2 37.42 -16.19 -4.49
C LEU A 2 35.93 -16.49 -4.66
N GLY A 3 35.29 -16.95 -3.59
CA GLY A 3 33.85 -17.06 -3.54
C GLY A 3 33.23 -15.66 -3.58
N THR A 4 32.59 -15.31 -4.66
CA THR A 4 31.70 -14.14 -4.72
C THR A 4 30.49 -14.47 -3.85
N THR A 5 30.50 -14.01 -2.62
CA THR A 5 29.29 -13.96 -1.81
C THR A 5 28.38 -12.92 -2.47
N ALA A 6 27.39 -13.36 -3.22
CA ALA A 6 26.33 -12.46 -3.66
C ALA A 6 25.71 -11.84 -2.39
N ALA A 7 25.79 -10.52 -2.28
CA ALA A 7 25.08 -9.82 -1.23
C ALA A 7 23.59 -10.17 -1.33
N PRO A 8 22.91 -10.48 -0.21
CA PRO A 8 21.51 -10.78 -0.27
C PRO A 8 20.77 -9.58 -0.90
N SER A 9 20.02 -9.85 -1.95
CA SER A 9 19.15 -8.86 -2.56
C SER A 9 18.02 -8.54 -1.56
N PHE A 10 18.11 -7.39 -0.90
CA PHE A 10 17.09 -6.92 0.03
C PHE A 10 15.92 -6.28 -0.73
N ALA A 11 15.26 -7.07 -1.57
CA ALA A 11 14.00 -6.67 -2.16
C ALA A 11 12.87 -7.02 -1.20
N GLN A 12 11.94 -6.09 -0.96
CA GLN A 12 10.69 -6.37 -0.27
C GLN A 12 9.99 -7.55 -0.93
N LYS A 13 9.27 -8.38 -0.15
CA LYS A 13 8.51 -9.49 -0.72
C LYS A 13 7.40 -9.00 -1.61
N ALA A 14 6.63 -8.02 -1.12
CA ALA A 14 5.58 -7.36 -1.88
C ALA A 14 5.19 -6.04 -1.20
N ILE A 15 4.72 -5.10 -2.01
CA ILE A 15 4.11 -3.87 -1.53
C ILE A 15 2.69 -3.84 -2.05
N VAL A 16 1.73 -3.84 -1.13
CA VAL A 16 0.31 -3.70 -1.45
C VAL A 16 -0.04 -2.22 -1.40
N VAL A 17 -0.59 -1.70 -2.49
CA VAL A 17 -0.98 -0.30 -2.62
C VAL A 17 -2.47 -0.23 -2.91
N VAL A 18 -3.21 0.48 -2.06
CA VAL A 18 -4.63 0.71 -2.24
C VAL A 18 -4.98 2.18 -2.02
N ARG A 19 -6.04 2.64 -2.65
CA ARG A 19 -6.70 3.89 -2.29
C ARG A 19 -7.54 3.68 -1.03
N HIS A 20 -7.70 4.73 -0.21
CA HIS A 20 -8.68 4.70 0.89
C HIS A 20 -10.06 4.31 0.38
N ALA A 21 -10.87 3.67 1.21
CA ALA A 21 -12.22 3.24 0.90
C ALA A 21 -13.20 4.44 0.82
N GLU A 22 -14.44 4.16 0.49
CA GLU A 22 -15.50 5.15 0.23
C GLU A 22 -15.73 6.07 1.43
N LYS A 23 -15.82 7.36 1.13
CA LYS A 23 -16.03 8.42 2.11
C LYS A 23 -17.49 8.57 2.51
N ALA A 24 -17.76 8.92 3.76
CA ALA A 24 -19.11 9.21 4.26
C ALA A 24 -19.69 10.48 3.63
N ASP A 25 -18.86 11.49 3.37
CA ASP A 25 -19.27 12.79 2.85
C ASP A 25 -18.11 13.49 2.11
N SER A 26 -18.33 14.71 1.67
CA SER A 26 -17.36 15.55 0.95
C SER A 26 -16.59 16.54 1.84
N SER A 27 -16.61 16.36 3.16
CA SER A 27 -15.82 17.21 4.07
C SER A 27 -14.30 17.01 3.84
N THR A 28 -13.50 17.85 4.48
CA THR A 28 -12.03 17.83 4.28
C THR A 28 -11.40 16.53 4.77
N ASP A 29 -11.86 15.99 5.88
CA ASP A 29 -11.34 14.76 6.47
C ASP A 29 -12.49 13.83 6.90
N PRO A 30 -13.26 13.26 5.95
CA PRO A 30 -14.39 12.41 6.26
C PRO A 30 -13.95 11.05 6.80
N VAL A 31 -14.81 10.45 7.61
CA VAL A 31 -14.74 9.02 7.94
C VAL A 31 -15.19 8.18 6.75
N LEU A 32 -15.08 6.87 6.86
CA LEU A 32 -15.60 5.95 5.84
C LEU A 32 -17.14 5.88 5.91
N SER A 33 -17.75 5.71 4.74
CA SER A 33 -19.16 5.33 4.64
C SER A 33 -19.37 3.86 5.07
N ALA A 34 -20.61 3.43 5.17
CA ALA A 34 -20.90 2.02 5.45
C ALA A 34 -20.32 1.07 4.37
N PRO A 35 -20.46 1.33 3.06
CA PRO A 35 -19.73 0.58 2.03
C PRO A 35 -18.21 0.64 2.20
N GLY A 36 -17.65 1.80 2.57
CA GLY A 36 -16.21 1.96 2.81
C GLY A 36 -15.72 1.13 3.98
N ALA A 37 -16.47 1.06 5.07
CA ALA A 37 -16.15 0.20 6.22
C ALA A 37 -16.18 -1.29 5.82
N ALA A 38 -17.17 -1.69 5.02
CA ALA A 38 -17.24 -3.07 4.49
C ALA A 38 -16.04 -3.38 3.58
N ARG A 39 -15.59 -2.42 2.77
CA ARG A 39 -14.39 -2.57 1.92
C ARG A 39 -13.12 -2.71 2.77
N ALA A 40 -12.99 -1.97 3.85
CA ALA A 40 -11.87 -2.11 4.78
C ALA A 40 -11.81 -3.53 5.40
N GLU A 41 -12.95 -4.09 5.78
CA GLU A 41 -13.04 -5.48 6.24
C GLU A 41 -12.69 -6.48 5.13
N ALA A 42 -13.13 -6.24 3.89
CA ALA A 42 -12.78 -7.06 2.74
C ALA A 42 -11.26 -7.04 2.48
N LEU A 43 -10.62 -5.87 2.60
CA LEU A 43 -9.17 -5.73 2.47
C LEU A 43 -8.44 -6.62 3.49
N ALA A 44 -8.87 -6.57 4.75
CA ALA A 44 -8.28 -7.40 5.81
C ALA A 44 -8.41 -8.91 5.49
N LYS A 45 -9.53 -9.34 4.96
CA LYS A 45 -9.76 -10.74 4.56
C LYS A 45 -8.87 -11.16 3.39
N VAL A 46 -8.78 -10.33 2.36
CA VAL A 46 -7.95 -10.60 1.17
C VAL A 46 -6.47 -10.70 1.54
N LEU A 47 -6.00 -9.86 2.46
CA LEU A 47 -4.58 -9.81 2.85
C LEU A 47 -4.24 -10.71 4.05
N ALA A 48 -5.19 -11.42 4.64
CA ALA A 48 -4.99 -12.20 5.87
C ALA A 48 -3.85 -13.21 5.79
N ALA A 49 -3.65 -13.83 4.63
CA ALA A 49 -2.60 -14.84 4.42
C ALA A 49 -1.26 -14.27 3.93
N MET A 50 -1.16 -12.96 3.71
CA MET A 50 0.05 -12.34 3.17
C MET A 50 1.10 -11.99 4.22
N ASP A 51 0.81 -12.16 5.48
CA ASP A 51 1.73 -11.85 6.59
C ASP A 51 2.27 -10.42 6.52
N VAL A 52 1.37 -9.44 6.43
CA VAL A 52 1.71 -8.02 6.38
C VAL A 52 2.45 -7.61 7.66
N LYS A 53 3.62 -7.01 7.53
CA LYS A 53 4.48 -6.61 8.64
C LYS A 53 4.48 -5.11 8.93
N ALA A 54 3.98 -4.29 8.02
CA ALA A 54 3.90 -2.85 8.20
C ALA A 54 2.73 -2.26 7.45
N VAL A 55 2.18 -1.19 8.00
CA VAL A 55 1.06 -0.44 7.42
C VAL A 55 1.42 1.05 7.42
N TYR A 56 1.36 1.67 6.25
CA TYR A 56 1.55 3.10 6.08
C TYR A 56 0.26 3.76 5.65
N VAL A 57 -0.05 4.87 6.28
CA VAL A 57 -1.26 5.66 6.04
C VAL A 57 -0.89 7.15 5.93
N THR A 58 -1.82 7.99 5.52
CA THR A 58 -1.62 9.44 5.50
C THR A 58 -2.21 10.11 6.73
N GLN A 59 -2.07 11.44 6.83
CA GLN A 59 -2.66 12.25 7.90
C GLN A 59 -4.20 12.25 7.89
N TYR A 60 -4.83 11.79 6.80
CA TYR A 60 -6.27 11.74 6.69
C TYR A 60 -6.85 10.46 7.30
N GLN A 61 -7.84 10.61 8.19
CA GLN A 61 -8.41 9.48 8.92
C GLN A 61 -8.97 8.37 8.03
N ARG A 62 -9.47 8.69 6.84
CA ARG A 62 -9.98 7.68 5.90
C ARG A 62 -8.94 6.64 5.48
N THR A 63 -7.66 7.00 5.43
CA THR A 63 -6.59 6.03 5.14
C THR A 63 -6.33 5.11 6.32
N ALA A 64 -6.28 5.65 7.53
CA ALA A 64 -6.12 4.86 8.75
C ALA A 64 -7.32 3.93 8.98
N LEU A 65 -8.54 4.41 8.76
CA LEU A 65 -9.76 3.62 8.88
C LEU A 65 -9.83 2.48 7.85
N THR A 66 -9.34 2.71 6.63
CA THR A 66 -9.25 1.64 5.61
C THR A 66 -8.28 0.54 6.03
N ALA A 67 -7.17 0.89 6.66
CA ALA A 67 -6.17 -0.07 7.12
C ALA A 67 -6.52 -0.71 8.48
N ALA A 68 -7.40 -0.11 9.27
CA ALA A 68 -7.63 -0.47 10.67
C ALA A 68 -8.01 -1.95 10.90
N PRO A 69 -8.91 -2.57 10.13
CA PRO A 69 -9.23 -3.99 10.33
C PRO A 69 -8.02 -4.90 10.13
N LEU A 70 -7.22 -4.66 9.09
CA LEU A 70 -6.00 -5.42 8.85
C LEU A 70 -4.96 -5.18 9.95
N ALA A 71 -4.71 -3.93 10.30
CA ALA A 71 -3.74 -3.58 11.33
C ALA A 71 -4.09 -4.24 12.67
N LYS A 72 -5.37 -4.21 13.04
CA LYS A 72 -5.86 -4.89 14.25
C LYS A 72 -5.63 -6.40 14.20
N ALA A 73 -6.01 -7.04 13.11
CA ALA A 73 -5.84 -8.49 12.94
C ALA A 73 -4.37 -8.93 12.95
N ALA A 74 -3.48 -8.11 12.41
CA ALA A 74 -2.04 -8.37 12.36
C ALA A 74 -1.27 -7.90 13.62
N GLY A 75 -1.93 -7.22 14.56
CA GLY A 75 -1.28 -6.66 15.75
C GLY A 75 -0.33 -5.51 15.45
N LEU A 76 -0.60 -4.73 14.39
CA LEU A 76 0.24 -3.65 13.90
C LEU A 76 -0.33 -2.27 14.24
N LYS A 77 0.57 -1.31 14.41
CA LYS A 77 0.23 0.12 14.42
C LYS A 77 0.55 0.72 13.06
N SER A 78 -0.34 1.53 12.53
CA SER A 78 -0.10 2.27 11.30
C SER A 78 0.96 3.36 11.50
N THR A 79 1.86 3.50 10.53
CA THR A 79 2.82 4.59 10.46
C THR A 79 2.29 5.67 9.52
N GLN A 80 2.25 6.91 9.98
CA GLN A 80 1.76 8.04 9.19
C GLN A 80 2.88 8.68 8.40
N VAL A 81 2.67 8.86 7.09
CA VAL A 81 3.50 9.66 6.20
C VAL A 81 2.58 10.64 5.45
N HIS A 82 3.01 11.90 5.33
CA HIS A 82 2.17 12.93 4.70
C HIS A 82 1.79 12.56 3.26
N SER A 83 0.56 12.85 2.86
CA SER A 83 0.01 12.49 1.55
C SER A 83 0.82 13.01 0.35
N ASP A 84 1.54 14.12 0.52
CA ASP A 84 2.38 14.71 -0.52
C ASP A 84 3.80 14.14 -0.56
N ALA A 85 4.16 13.31 0.43
CA ALA A 85 5.51 12.79 0.63
C ALA A 85 5.69 11.37 0.06
N SER A 86 5.18 11.10 -1.15
CA SER A 86 5.24 9.77 -1.77
C SER A 86 6.68 9.25 -1.94
N ALA A 87 7.63 10.12 -2.23
CA ALA A 87 9.04 9.73 -2.36
C ALA A 87 9.64 9.31 -1.01
N GLU A 88 9.37 10.06 0.05
CA GLU A 88 9.77 9.69 1.41
C GLU A 88 9.14 8.36 1.84
N LEU A 89 7.84 8.17 1.55
CA LEU A 89 7.14 6.93 1.84
C LEU A 89 7.85 5.72 1.20
N VAL A 90 8.16 5.81 -0.08
CA VAL A 90 8.82 4.71 -0.81
C VAL A 90 10.21 4.42 -0.24
N GLU A 91 11.01 5.46 0.05
CA GLU A 91 12.31 5.29 0.66
C GLU A 91 12.22 4.66 2.07
N ARG A 92 11.26 5.08 2.87
CA ARG A 92 11.03 4.50 4.21
C ARG A 92 10.62 3.04 4.13
N MET A 93 9.70 2.68 3.25
CA MET A 93 9.29 1.28 3.06
C MET A 93 10.49 0.40 2.70
N LYS A 94 11.34 0.84 1.78
CA LYS A 94 12.53 0.10 1.36
C LYS A 94 13.55 -0.05 2.49
N LYS A 95 13.78 1.01 3.25
CA LYS A 95 14.76 1.05 4.33
C LYS A 95 14.31 0.28 5.56
N GLU A 96 13.06 0.47 5.98
CA GLU A 96 12.53 -0.06 7.23
C GLU A 96 12.02 -1.51 7.09
N HIS A 97 11.60 -1.88 5.87
CA HIS A 97 10.99 -3.19 5.58
C HIS A 97 11.58 -3.86 4.32
N PRO A 98 12.89 -4.09 4.27
CA PRO A 98 13.55 -4.56 3.04
C PRO A 98 13.19 -5.99 2.62
N SER A 99 12.55 -6.78 3.48
CA SER A 99 12.22 -8.19 3.23
C SER A 99 10.78 -8.54 3.63
N ASP A 100 9.94 -7.55 3.82
CA ASP A 100 8.59 -7.71 4.36
C ASP A 100 7.51 -7.47 3.29
N VAL A 101 6.30 -7.91 3.59
CA VAL A 101 5.08 -7.45 2.91
C VAL A 101 4.58 -6.21 3.62
N VAL A 102 4.34 -5.15 2.86
CA VAL A 102 3.93 -3.84 3.37
C VAL A 102 2.61 -3.43 2.72
N LEU A 103 1.69 -2.90 3.51
CA LEU A 103 0.48 -2.23 3.01
C LEU A 103 0.66 -0.71 3.08
N THR A 104 0.37 -0.01 2.01
CA THR A 104 0.21 1.45 2.01
C THR A 104 -1.17 1.84 1.48
N VAL A 105 -1.82 2.73 2.21
CA VAL A 105 -3.14 3.27 1.85
C VAL A 105 -2.97 4.75 1.49
N GLY A 106 -3.28 5.07 0.24
CA GLY A 106 -3.16 6.42 -0.30
C GLY A 106 -4.47 6.97 -0.86
N HIS A 107 -4.34 7.83 -1.84
CA HIS A 107 -5.41 8.58 -2.48
C HIS A 107 -5.39 8.37 -3.99
N SER A 108 -6.42 8.84 -4.71
CA SER A 108 -6.51 8.70 -6.17
C SER A 108 -5.31 9.32 -6.91
N ASN A 109 -4.73 10.38 -6.36
CA ASN A 109 -3.57 11.06 -6.93
C ASN A 109 -2.23 10.48 -6.46
N SER A 110 -2.14 9.98 -5.23
CA SER A 110 -0.88 9.47 -4.68
C SER A 110 -0.62 8.01 -5.03
N VAL A 111 -1.64 7.17 -5.16
CA VAL A 111 -1.49 5.75 -5.54
C VAL A 111 -0.76 5.59 -6.88
N PRO A 112 -1.16 6.25 -7.98
CA PRO A 112 -0.41 6.16 -9.24
C PRO A 112 1.04 6.64 -9.10
N ARG A 113 1.27 7.68 -8.31
CA ARG A 113 2.62 8.21 -8.06
C ARG A 113 3.49 7.23 -7.26
N ILE A 114 2.94 6.60 -6.23
CA ILE A 114 3.64 5.58 -5.46
C ILE A 114 4.03 4.40 -6.36
N LEU A 115 3.11 3.91 -7.18
CA LEU A 115 3.37 2.81 -8.12
C LEU A 115 4.51 3.17 -9.10
N LYS A 116 4.49 4.39 -9.64
CA LYS A 116 5.58 4.87 -10.51
C LYS A 116 6.92 4.92 -9.79
N LEU A 117 6.97 5.41 -8.56
CA LEU A 117 8.18 5.46 -7.73
C LEU A 117 8.70 4.06 -7.36
N LEU A 118 7.82 3.06 -7.31
CA LEU A 118 8.19 1.66 -7.12
C LEU A 118 8.71 0.99 -8.40
N GLY A 119 8.70 1.69 -9.53
CA GLY A 119 9.22 1.21 -10.81
C GLY A 119 8.18 0.60 -11.75
N VAL A 120 6.89 0.69 -11.40
CA VAL A 120 5.81 0.24 -12.30
C VAL A 120 5.82 1.08 -13.57
N THR A 121 5.85 0.40 -14.72
CA THR A 121 5.99 1.04 -16.04
C THR A 121 4.65 1.39 -16.68
N GLU A 122 3.58 0.69 -16.28
CA GLU A 122 2.23 0.98 -16.76
C GLU A 122 1.73 2.31 -16.20
N THR A 123 0.99 3.07 -17.02
CA THR A 123 0.28 4.25 -16.55
C THR A 123 -0.99 3.83 -15.82
N ILE A 124 -1.09 4.18 -14.54
CA ILE A 124 -2.26 3.88 -13.71
C ILE A 124 -3.01 5.19 -13.47
N GLU A 125 -4.30 5.16 -13.74
CA GLU A 125 -5.22 6.27 -13.47
C GLU A 125 -6.37 5.76 -12.60
N LEU A 126 -6.77 6.56 -11.62
CA LEU A 126 -7.89 6.27 -10.72
C LEU A 126 -8.91 7.40 -10.84
N GLY A 127 -10.12 7.06 -11.26
CA GLY A 127 -11.25 7.98 -11.24
C GLY A 127 -11.85 8.16 -9.84
N ASP A 128 -12.79 9.09 -9.71
CA ASP A 128 -13.36 9.46 -8.42
C ASP A 128 -14.06 8.30 -7.70
N ASN A 129 -14.60 7.35 -8.44
CA ASN A 129 -15.33 6.19 -7.92
C ASN A 129 -14.52 4.88 -7.94
N ASP A 130 -13.24 4.94 -8.23
CA ASP A 130 -12.36 3.76 -8.30
C ASP A 130 -11.78 3.44 -6.92
N TYR A 131 -12.54 2.71 -6.12
CA TYR A 131 -12.14 2.29 -4.77
C TYR A 131 -11.73 0.82 -4.66
N ASP A 132 -12.00 0.01 -5.68
CA ASP A 132 -11.90 -1.45 -5.63
C ASP A 132 -10.57 -2.02 -6.15
N ASN A 133 -9.63 -1.16 -6.55
CA ASN A 133 -8.33 -1.61 -7.05
C ASN A 133 -7.40 -1.99 -5.89
N LEU A 134 -6.80 -3.17 -6.01
CA LEU A 134 -5.74 -3.64 -5.14
C LEU A 134 -4.51 -3.92 -6.01
N PHE A 135 -3.46 -3.15 -5.79
CA PHE A 135 -2.19 -3.31 -6.51
C PHE A 135 -1.19 -4.05 -5.64
N ILE A 136 -0.58 -5.09 -6.18
CA ILE A 136 0.53 -5.79 -5.54
C ILE A 136 1.77 -5.61 -6.42
N VAL A 137 2.77 -4.97 -5.87
CA VAL A 137 4.06 -4.75 -6.52
C VAL A 137 5.05 -5.76 -5.95
N VAL A 138 5.55 -6.64 -6.79
CA VAL A 138 6.59 -7.62 -6.44
C VAL A 138 7.90 -7.15 -7.02
N PRO A 139 8.84 -6.66 -6.19
CA PRO A 139 10.13 -6.19 -6.67
C PRO A 139 10.91 -7.30 -7.38
N ALA A 140 11.65 -6.94 -8.43
CA ALA A 140 12.55 -7.82 -9.11
C ALA A 140 14.00 -7.56 -8.70
N ALA A 141 14.86 -8.59 -8.76
CA ALA A 141 16.29 -8.45 -8.49
C ALA A 141 16.97 -7.50 -9.50
N ALA A 142 16.47 -7.47 -10.74
CA ALA A 142 16.90 -6.56 -11.79
C ALA A 142 15.71 -6.22 -12.70
N GLY A 143 15.66 -4.99 -13.19
CA GLY A 143 14.58 -4.51 -14.05
C GLY A 143 13.31 -4.11 -13.30
N PRO A 144 12.20 -3.89 -14.03
CA PRO A 144 10.96 -3.43 -13.44
C PRO A 144 10.32 -4.53 -12.56
N PRO A 145 9.54 -4.11 -11.55
CA PRO A 145 8.79 -5.05 -10.72
C PRO A 145 7.65 -5.71 -11.50
N THR A 146 7.12 -6.80 -10.96
CA THR A 146 5.84 -7.36 -11.40
C THR A 146 4.70 -6.63 -10.71
N LEU A 147 3.73 -6.17 -11.48
CA LEU A 147 2.49 -5.60 -10.98
C LEU A 147 1.35 -6.62 -11.12
N LEU A 148 0.71 -6.96 -10.00
CA LEU A 148 -0.56 -7.68 -9.98
C LEU A 148 -1.66 -6.68 -9.65
N ARG A 149 -2.74 -6.72 -10.41
CA ARG A 149 -3.89 -5.84 -10.23
C ARG A 149 -5.13 -6.69 -9.97
N LEU A 150 -5.67 -6.56 -8.78
CA LEU A 150 -6.85 -7.28 -8.32
C LEU A 150 -7.98 -6.30 -8.00
N LYS A 151 -9.16 -6.85 -7.79
CA LYS A 151 -10.35 -6.13 -7.33
C LYS A 151 -10.82 -6.73 -5.99
N TYR A 152 -11.36 -5.87 -5.14
CA TYR A 152 -11.86 -6.28 -3.83
C TYR A 152 -13.03 -5.42 -3.35
#